data_47216ac73b49c84d47349fdc7f2a1ced
#
_entry.id   47216ac73b49c84d47349fdc7f2a1ced
#
_cell.length_a   1.000
_cell.length_b   1.000
_cell.length_c   1.000
_cell.angle_alpha   90.00
_cell.angle_beta   90.00
_cell.angle_gamma   90.00
#
_symmetry.space_group_name_H-M   'P 1'
#
loop_
_entity.id
_entity.type
_entity.pdbx_description
1 polymer ?
#
loop_
_entity_poly.entity_id
_entity_poly.type
_entity_poly.pdbx_seq_one_letter_code
_entity_poly.pdbx_strand_id
1 'polypeptide(L)'
;MKFNRALIALCFTALLVSYWNRNDLPGNIEAVPELAVEPRQSATGKQAFDTVFNGVSYRVEPEYAYDITGLIVSYRHHDNNSRMHALANDHLNMLDVCVIWGDNPANERLHKIDFWNGIFTCNVNTRDRQAWDAFNMDQLSNNHLISDDEFVRDRVRKIRVGDQIRVRGYLASYSSDAVNKRGTSTTRTDTGNGACETIYVDDFQIIRKATSYWRLSMWASLVLL
;
A
#
# COMPACT_ATOMS: atom_id res chain seq x y z
N MET A 1 39.67 -3.38 -23.69
CA MET A 1 38.85 -4.50 -23.20
C MET A 1 38.71 -4.58 -21.65
N LYS A 2 39.76 -4.35 -20.84
CA LYS A 2 39.65 -4.47 -19.35
C LYS A 2 38.72 -3.40 -18.73
N PHE A 3 38.73 -2.17 -19.25
CA PHE A 3 37.92 -1.06 -18.74
C PHE A 3 36.41 -1.36 -18.89
N ASN A 4 35.99 -1.87 -20.05
CA ASN A 4 34.57 -2.22 -20.28
C ASN A 4 34.09 -3.34 -19.35
N ARG A 5 34.93 -4.34 -19.02
CA ARG A 5 34.55 -5.42 -18.10
C ARG A 5 34.37 -4.92 -16.68
N ALA A 6 35.26 -4.02 -16.22
CA ALA A 6 35.15 -3.41 -14.90
C ALA A 6 33.89 -2.53 -14.79
N LEU A 7 33.58 -1.76 -15.83
CA LEU A 7 32.37 -0.92 -15.86
C LEU A 7 31.09 -1.78 -15.84
N ILE A 8 31.05 -2.85 -16.65
CA ILE A 8 29.92 -3.79 -16.67
C ILE A 8 29.73 -4.42 -15.29
N ALA A 9 30.81 -4.89 -14.64
CA ALA A 9 30.75 -5.46 -13.31
C ALA A 9 30.24 -4.44 -12.28
N LEU A 10 30.68 -3.19 -12.35
CA LEU A 10 30.22 -2.12 -11.47
C LEU A 10 28.72 -1.84 -11.66
N CYS A 11 28.27 -1.68 -12.92
CA CYS A 11 26.86 -1.45 -13.23
C CYS A 11 25.98 -2.63 -12.79
N PHE A 12 26.44 -3.86 -12.98
CA PHE A 12 25.72 -5.04 -12.54
C PHE A 12 25.62 -5.11 -11.00
N THR A 13 26.70 -4.82 -10.28
CA THR A 13 26.68 -4.74 -8.81
C THR A 13 25.74 -3.64 -8.33
N ALA A 14 25.84 -2.45 -8.91
CA ALA A 14 24.96 -1.32 -8.59
C ALA A 14 23.48 -1.65 -8.86
N LEU A 15 23.20 -2.35 -9.96
CA LEU A 15 21.85 -2.82 -10.30
C LEU A 15 21.31 -3.77 -9.22
N LEU A 16 22.10 -4.78 -8.81
CA LEU A 16 21.67 -5.74 -7.78
C LEU A 16 21.43 -5.07 -6.43
N VAL A 17 22.34 -4.21 -5.98
CA VAL A 17 22.21 -3.48 -4.71
C VAL A 17 21.00 -2.55 -4.76
N SER A 18 20.83 -1.82 -5.85
CA SER A 18 19.70 -0.90 -6.03
C SER A 18 18.37 -1.63 -6.14
N TYR A 19 18.35 -2.79 -6.81
CA TYR A 19 17.16 -3.64 -6.89
C TYR A 19 16.75 -4.15 -5.50
N TRP A 20 17.72 -4.53 -4.67
CA TRP A 20 17.47 -5.02 -3.31
C TRP A 20 16.84 -3.92 -2.43
N ASN A 21 17.40 -2.70 -2.50
CA ASN A 21 16.98 -1.58 -1.66
C ASN A 21 15.88 -0.67 -2.31
N ARG A 22 15.31 -1.05 -3.46
CA ARG A 22 14.36 -0.21 -4.21
C ARG A 22 13.08 0.14 -3.47
N ASN A 23 12.74 -0.63 -2.44
CA ASN A 23 11.56 -0.47 -1.60
C ASN A 23 11.90 0.11 -0.21
N ASP A 24 13.15 0.47 0.04
CA ASP A 24 13.50 1.17 1.26
C ASP A 24 12.88 2.56 1.26
N LEU A 25 12.38 2.98 2.42
CA LEU A 25 11.89 4.33 2.60
C LEU A 25 13.04 5.33 2.41
N PRO A 26 12.81 6.44 1.69
CA PRO A 26 13.82 7.49 1.57
C PRO A 26 14.12 8.09 2.95
N GLY A 27 15.38 8.43 3.19
CA GLY A 27 15.81 9.01 4.48
C GLY A 27 15.25 10.41 4.75
N ASN A 28 14.73 11.09 3.72
CA ASN A 28 14.05 12.38 3.85
C ASN A 28 12.72 12.29 3.08
N ILE A 29 11.62 12.42 3.82
CA ILE A 29 10.26 12.40 3.28
C ILE A 29 9.68 13.80 3.42
N GLU A 30 9.47 14.46 2.28
CA GLU A 30 8.74 15.72 2.25
C GLU A 30 7.24 15.43 2.33
N ALA A 31 6.72 15.37 3.55
CA ALA A 31 5.31 15.12 3.79
C ALA A 31 4.43 16.25 3.24
N VAL A 32 3.34 15.90 2.53
CA VAL A 32 2.28 16.87 2.21
C VAL A 32 1.46 17.17 3.46
N PRO A 33 0.92 18.40 3.61
CA PRO A 33 0.16 18.77 4.81
C PRO A 33 -1.02 17.85 5.10
N GLU A 34 -1.62 17.26 4.07
CA GLU A 34 -2.77 16.35 4.17
C GLU A 34 -2.45 15.06 4.93
N LEU A 35 -1.18 14.67 5.01
CA LEU A 35 -0.76 13.50 5.80
C LEU A 35 -0.95 13.70 7.31
N ALA A 36 -0.92 14.94 7.80
CA ALA A 36 -1.15 15.24 9.21
C ALA A 36 -2.63 15.11 9.64
N VAL A 37 -3.53 14.90 8.67
CA VAL A 37 -4.97 14.83 8.93
C VAL A 37 -5.38 13.38 9.17
N GLU A 38 -6.13 13.15 10.25
CA GLU A 38 -6.75 11.85 10.54
C GLU A 38 -7.67 11.41 9.40
N PRO A 39 -7.70 10.11 9.06
CA PRO A 39 -8.68 9.58 8.12
C PRO A 39 -10.11 9.91 8.53
N ARG A 40 -10.93 10.30 7.55
CA ARG A 40 -12.32 10.67 7.78
C ARG A 40 -13.23 9.49 7.53
N GLN A 41 -14.06 9.19 8.51
CA GLN A 41 -15.10 8.18 8.43
C GLN A 41 -16.43 8.81 8.79
N SER A 42 -17.45 8.61 7.95
CA SER A 42 -18.79 9.15 8.18
C SER A 42 -19.87 8.18 7.72
N ALA A 43 -21.07 8.32 8.29
CA ALA A 43 -22.20 7.52 7.84
C ALA A 43 -22.41 7.68 6.32
N THR A 44 -22.78 6.59 5.66
CA THR A 44 -23.07 6.59 4.23
C THR A 44 -24.52 6.20 3.96
N GLY A 45 -25.13 6.82 2.94
CA GLY A 45 -26.43 6.38 2.41
C GLY A 45 -26.29 5.37 1.25
N LYS A 46 -25.07 4.98 0.91
CA LYS A 46 -24.83 4.03 -0.18
C LYS A 46 -25.39 2.67 0.18
N GLN A 47 -26.30 2.20 -0.64
CA GLN A 47 -26.89 0.87 -0.48
C GLN A 47 -25.93 -0.21 -0.97
N ALA A 48 -26.11 -1.44 -0.47
CA ALA A 48 -25.41 -2.59 -0.97
C ALA A 48 -25.71 -2.79 -2.48
N PHE A 49 -24.69 -3.15 -3.25
CA PHE A 49 -24.78 -3.31 -4.70
C PHE A 49 -24.00 -4.54 -5.17
N ASP A 50 -24.33 -4.97 -6.36
CA ASP A 50 -23.62 -6.06 -7.00
C ASP A 50 -22.71 -5.51 -8.09
N THR A 51 -21.54 -6.10 -8.25
CA THR A 51 -20.60 -5.80 -9.32
C THR A 51 -20.01 -7.08 -9.90
N VAL A 52 -19.48 -7.00 -11.12
CA VAL A 52 -18.85 -8.16 -11.79
C VAL A 52 -17.43 -7.77 -12.18
N PHE A 53 -16.46 -8.59 -11.76
CA PHE A 53 -15.08 -8.42 -12.17
C PHE A 53 -14.46 -9.79 -12.52
N ASN A 54 -13.78 -9.88 -13.68
CA ASN A 54 -13.21 -11.12 -14.23
C ASN A 54 -14.20 -12.30 -14.25
N GLY A 55 -15.48 -12.03 -14.56
CA GLY A 55 -16.52 -13.05 -14.65
C GLY A 55 -17.05 -13.54 -13.30
N VAL A 56 -16.62 -12.96 -12.18
CA VAL A 56 -17.12 -13.27 -10.83
C VAL A 56 -18.03 -12.14 -10.38
N SER A 57 -19.23 -12.51 -9.88
CA SER A 57 -20.17 -11.58 -9.28
C SER A 57 -19.85 -11.39 -7.80
N TYR A 58 -19.79 -10.13 -7.36
CA TYR A 58 -19.53 -9.76 -5.98
C TYR A 58 -20.69 -8.94 -5.44
N ARG A 59 -21.09 -9.22 -4.21
CA ARG A 59 -21.94 -8.37 -3.40
C ARG A 59 -21.08 -7.49 -2.53
N VAL A 60 -21.20 -6.16 -2.67
CA VAL A 60 -20.50 -5.15 -1.88
C VAL A 60 -21.50 -4.47 -0.95
N GLU A 61 -21.16 -4.42 0.33
CA GLU A 61 -21.99 -3.83 1.40
C GLU A 61 -21.22 -2.65 2.04
N PRO A 62 -21.42 -1.41 1.57
CA PRO A 62 -20.81 -0.22 2.16
C PRO A 62 -21.31 0.03 3.58
N GLU A 63 -20.38 0.32 4.51
CA GLU A 63 -20.70 0.57 5.93
C GLU A 63 -20.51 2.05 6.28
N TYR A 64 -19.41 2.65 5.82
CA TYR A 64 -19.09 4.07 6.03
C TYR A 64 -18.45 4.67 4.78
N ALA A 65 -18.70 5.95 4.53
CA ALA A 65 -17.85 6.72 3.61
C ALA A 65 -16.49 6.95 4.25
N TYR A 66 -15.42 6.83 3.46
CA TYR A 66 -14.06 6.82 3.94
C TYR A 66 -13.11 7.62 3.05
N ASP A 67 -12.23 8.41 3.68
CA ASP A 67 -11.25 9.25 2.99
C ASP A 67 -9.95 9.23 3.81
N ILE A 68 -8.91 8.63 3.27
CA ILE A 68 -7.60 8.54 3.90
C ILE A 68 -6.53 9.11 2.99
N THR A 69 -5.66 9.95 3.57
CA THR A 69 -4.38 10.35 2.98
C THR A 69 -3.26 9.69 3.76
N GLY A 70 -2.37 8.98 3.09
CA GLY A 70 -1.32 8.23 3.77
C GLY A 70 -0.02 8.14 2.97
N LEU A 71 1.08 7.96 3.69
CA LEU A 71 2.39 7.60 3.16
C LEU A 71 2.47 6.07 3.06
N ILE A 72 2.75 5.54 1.87
CA ILE A 72 2.93 4.10 1.66
C ILE A 72 4.25 3.64 2.28
N VAL A 73 4.18 2.73 3.24
CA VAL A 73 5.36 2.13 3.87
C VAL A 73 5.61 0.70 3.39
N SER A 74 4.57 -0.03 3.00
CA SER A 74 4.69 -1.29 2.28
C SER A 74 3.41 -1.61 1.49
N TYR A 75 3.48 -2.52 0.53
CA TYR A 75 2.31 -2.95 -0.23
C TYR A 75 2.51 -4.33 -0.86
N ARG A 76 1.40 -4.97 -1.20
CA ARG A 76 1.35 -6.23 -1.92
C ARG A 76 0.23 -6.22 -2.95
N HIS A 77 0.58 -6.29 -4.23
CA HIS A 77 -0.40 -6.44 -5.31
C HIS A 77 -0.99 -7.86 -5.34
N HIS A 78 -2.26 -7.93 -5.67
CA HIS A 78 -3.03 -9.17 -5.86
C HIS A 78 -3.46 -9.37 -7.31
N ASP A 79 -2.64 -8.92 -8.25
CA ASP A 79 -2.85 -9.11 -9.68
C ASP A 79 -2.76 -10.60 -10.03
N ASN A 80 -3.86 -11.31 -9.97
CA ASN A 80 -4.17 -12.69 -10.44
C ASN A 80 -3.08 -13.78 -10.24
N ASN A 81 -1.85 -13.41 -9.90
CA ASN A 81 -0.68 -14.29 -9.72
C ASN A 81 -0.44 -14.69 -8.24
N SER A 82 -1.13 -14.08 -7.30
CA SER A 82 -1.12 -14.57 -5.93
C SER A 82 -1.87 -15.88 -5.88
N ARG A 83 -1.16 -16.99 -5.67
CA ARG A 83 -1.72 -18.34 -5.64
C ARG A 83 -2.95 -18.47 -4.72
N MET A 84 -2.99 -17.73 -3.62
CA MET A 84 -4.12 -17.74 -2.69
C MET A 84 -5.36 -17.03 -3.25
N HIS A 85 -5.20 -15.86 -3.87
CA HIS A 85 -6.31 -15.14 -4.50
C HIS A 85 -6.83 -15.88 -5.74
N ALA A 86 -5.92 -16.49 -6.53
CA ALA A 86 -6.33 -17.34 -7.66
C ALA A 86 -7.09 -18.59 -7.20
N LEU A 87 -6.67 -19.23 -6.11
CA LEU A 87 -7.37 -20.38 -5.54
C LEU A 87 -8.72 -20.00 -4.92
N ALA A 88 -8.81 -18.81 -4.33
CA ALA A 88 -10.05 -18.26 -3.76
C ALA A 88 -10.96 -17.62 -4.81
N ASN A 89 -10.50 -17.49 -6.06
CA ASN A 89 -11.20 -16.76 -7.14
C ASN A 89 -11.58 -15.32 -6.72
N ASP A 90 -10.73 -14.70 -5.88
CA ASP A 90 -10.92 -13.35 -5.38
C ASP A 90 -10.17 -12.36 -6.26
N HIS A 91 -10.86 -11.82 -7.26
CA HIS A 91 -10.28 -10.88 -8.22
C HIS A 91 -10.57 -9.42 -7.87
N LEU A 92 -11.52 -9.16 -6.95
CA LEU A 92 -11.91 -7.79 -6.60
C LEU A 92 -10.84 -7.09 -5.76
N ASN A 93 -10.19 -7.82 -4.83
CA ASN A 93 -9.06 -7.30 -4.06
C ASN A 93 -7.84 -7.12 -4.98
N MET A 94 -7.41 -5.87 -5.16
CA MET A 94 -6.31 -5.51 -6.05
C MET A 94 -5.00 -5.24 -5.31
N LEU A 95 -5.07 -4.84 -4.04
CA LEU A 95 -3.91 -4.40 -3.27
C LEU A 95 -4.14 -4.49 -1.77
N ASP A 96 -3.15 -4.98 -1.05
CA ASP A 96 -2.98 -4.72 0.38
C ASP A 96 -1.91 -3.64 0.54
N VAL A 97 -2.23 -2.53 1.21
CA VAL A 97 -1.31 -1.41 1.39
C VAL A 97 -1.26 -0.96 2.84
N CYS A 98 -0.04 -0.91 3.38
CA CYS A 98 0.23 -0.29 4.67
C CYS A 98 0.49 1.19 4.46
N VAL A 99 -0.26 2.02 5.15
CA VAL A 99 -0.08 3.47 5.13
C VAL A 99 0.05 4.03 6.53
N ILE A 100 0.82 5.11 6.64
CA ILE A 100 0.97 5.88 7.88
C ILE A 100 0.57 7.34 7.63
N TRP A 101 0.11 8.00 8.68
CA TRP A 101 -0.30 9.41 8.68
C TRP A 101 0.02 10.07 10.02
N GLY A 102 -0.51 11.27 10.28
CA GLY A 102 -0.32 12.01 11.52
C GLY A 102 1.14 12.39 11.74
N ASP A 103 1.67 12.02 12.90
CA ASP A 103 3.05 12.33 13.30
C ASP A 103 4.08 11.35 12.73
N ASN A 104 3.65 10.14 12.33
CA ASN A 104 4.56 9.11 11.85
C ASN A 104 5.41 9.52 10.63
N PRO A 105 4.88 10.21 9.59
CA PRO A 105 5.69 10.67 8.46
C PRO A 105 6.77 11.68 8.84
N ALA A 106 6.61 12.40 9.95
CA ALA A 106 7.57 13.37 10.47
C ALA A 106 8.66 12.74 11.37
N ASN A 107 8.56 11.45 11.66
CA ASN A 107 9.58 10.74 12.43
C ASN A 107 10.90 10.69 11.64
N GLU A 108 11.91 11.47 12.04
CA GLU A 108 13.22 11.56 11.38
C GLU A 108 13.93 10.20 11.27
N ARG A 109 13.56 9.24 12.13
CA ARG A 109 14.11 7.89 12.17
C ARG A 109 13.20 6.84 11.52
N LEU A 110 12.19 7.26 10.78
CA LEU A 110 11.25 6.36 10.11
C LEU A 110 11.98 5.35 9.20
N HIS A 111 13.08 5.74 8.57
CA HIS A 111 13.93 4.88 7.74
C HIS A 111 14.66 3.76 8.53
N LYS A 112 14.57 3.73 9.86
CA LYS A 112 15.06 2.66 10.76
C LYS A 112 13.97 1.64 11.11
N ILE A 113 12.75 1.85 10.61
CA ILE A 113 11.62 0.94 10.84
C ILE A 113 11.41 0.13 9.57
N ASP A 114 11.39 -1.19 9.71
CA ASP A 114 11.09 -2.12 8.64
C ASP A 114 9.58 -2.35 8.58
N PHE A 115 9.01 -2.24 7.38
CA PHE A 115 7.60 -2.51 7.10
C PHE A 115 7.48 -3.57 6.02
N TRP A 116 6.55 -4.50 6.20
CA TRP A 116 6.23 -5.48 5.14
C TRP A 116 4.80 -5.99 5.24
N ASN A 117 4.22 -6.34 4.09
CA ASN A 117 2.94 -7.01 4.04
C ASN A 117 3.14 -8.53 4.15
N GLY A 118 2.47 -9.12 5.12
CA GLY A 118 2.26 -10.55 5.19
C GLY A 118 1.04 -10.98 4.38
N ILE A 119 0.42 -12.09 4.78
CA ILE A 119 -0.87 -12.50 4.25
C ILE A 119 -1.94 -11.73 5.02
N PHE A 120 -2.57 -10.75 4.35
CA PHE A 120 -3.58 -9.87 4.94
C PHE A 120 -3.09 -9.08 6.18
N THR A 121 -1.81 -8.87 6.34
CA THR A 121 -1.26 -8.17 7.50
C THR A 121 -0.25 -7.10 7.10
N CYS A 122 -0.21 -6.03 7.87
CA CYS A 122 0.87 -5.05 7.90
C CYS A 122 1.75 -5.33 9.11
N ASN A 123 3.03 -5.50 8.89
CA ASN A 123 3.99 -5.81 9.94
C ASN A 123 5.00 -4.69 10.05
N VAL A 124 5.42 -4.41 11.27
CA VAL A 124 6.39 -3.38 11.61
C VAL A 124 7.41 -3.94 12.58
N ASN A 125 8.68 -3.61 12.38
CA ASN A 125 9.76 -4.00 13.27
C ASN A 125 10.89 -2.97 13.23
N THR A 126 11.58 -2.77 14.35
CA THR A 126 12.79 -1.99 14.41
C THR A 126 13.67 -2.44 15.57
N ARG A 127 14.98 -2.27 15.43
CA ARG A 127 15.95 -2.41 16.52
C ARG A 127 16.34 -1.06 17.12
N ASP A 128 15.85 0.03 16.57
CA ASP A 128 16.10 1.38 17.03
C ASP A 128 15.01 1.82 17.99
N ARG A 129 15.35 1.88 19.27
CA ARG A 129 14.38 2.22 20.32
C ARG A 129 13.82 3.64 20.12
N GLN A 130 14.65 4.60 19.72
CA GLN A 130 14.18 5.98 19.52
C GLN A 130 13.19 6.07 18.35
N ALA A 131 13.43 5.30 17.28
CA ALA A 131 12.48 5.19 16.18
C ALA A 131 11.14 4.62 16.63
N TRP A 132 11.17 3.59 17.49
CA TRP A 132 9.97 2.96 18.04
C TRP A 132 9.22 3.88 19.00
N ASP A 133 9.92 4.52 19.92
CA ASP A 133 9.32 5.41 20.91
C ASP A 133 8.64 6.64 20.27
N ALA A 134 9.10 7.03 19.06
CA ALA A 134 8.51 8.11 18.26
C ALA A 134 7.44 7.63 17.26
N PHE A 135 7.17 6.32 17.17
CA PHE A 135 6.20 5.74 16.26
C PHE A 135 4.85 5.49 16.92
N ASN A 136 3.79 6.06 16.35
CA ASN A 136 2.43 5.87 16.84
C ASN A 136 1.73 4.75 16.04
N MET A 137 1.45 3.62 16.70
CA MET A 137 0.75 2.49 16.08
C MET A 137 -0.69 2.81 15.66
N ASP A 138 -1.36 3.77 16.32
CA ASP A 138 -2.73 4.18 15.97
C ASP A 138 -2.78 5.00 14.66
N GLN A 139 -1.60 5.40 14.13
CA GLN A 139 -1.44 6.13 12.88
C GLN A 139 -0.82 5.25 11.77
N LEU A 140 -1.10 3.96 11.82
CA LEU A 140 -0.77 2.94 10.83
C LEU A 140 -2.01 2.11 10.53
N SER A 141 -2.32 1.85 9.26
CA SER A 141 -3.34 0.87 8.89
C SER A 141 -2.92 -0.01 7.73
N ASN A 142 -3.50 -1.21 7.71
CA ASN A 142 -3.45 -2.12 6.58
C ASN A 142 -4.78 -2.07 5.84
N ASN A 143 -4.76 -1.56 4.61
CA ASN A 143 -5.96 -1.39 3.81
C ASN A 143 -6.00 -2.40 2.67
N HIS A 144 -7.09 -3.17 2.59
CA HIS A 144 -7.42 -4.01 1.45
C HIS A 144 -8.22 -3.18 0.46
N LEU A 145 -7.61 -2.83 -0.68
CA LEU A 145 -8.26 -2.01 -1.70
C LEU A 145 -8.97 -2.91 -2.69
N ILE A 146 -10.28 -2.72 -2.82
CA ILE A 146 -11.13 -3.43 -3.78
C ILE A 146 -11.74 -2.43 -4.76
N SER A 147 -11.82 -2.79 -6.03
CA SER A 147 -12.51 -2.02 -7.07
C SER A 147 -12.68 -2.85 -8.34
N ASP A 148 -13.78 -2.65 -9.06
CA ASP A 148 -14.03 -3.13 -10.41
C ASP A 148 -13.68 -2.09 -11.49
N ASP A 149 -13.37 -0.85 -11.08
CA ASP A 149 -12.99 0.23 -11.99
C ASP A 149 -11.53 0.08 -12.46
N GLU A 150 -11.34 -0.18 -13.75
CA GLU A 150 -10.01 -0.33 -14.34
C GLU A 150 -9.16 0.94 -14.26
N PHE A 151 -9.74 2.15 -14.25
CA PHE A 151 -8.98 3.38 -14.06
C PHE A 151 -8.39 3.48 -12.65
N VAL A 152 -9.15 3.08 -11.65
CA VAL A 152 -8.67 2.98 -10.27
C VAL A 152 -7.55 1.93 -10.19
N ARG A 153 -7.78 0.74 -10.74
CA ARG A 153 -6.82 -0.36 -10.74
C ARG A 153 -5.50 0.03 -11.41
N ASP A 154 -5.56 0.72 -12.55
CA ASP A 154 -4.38 1.20 -13.26
C ASP A 154 -3.55 2.23 -12.48
N ARG A 155 -4.19 3.07 -11.68
CA ARG A 155 -3.49 4.02 -10.80
C ARG A 155 -2.84 3.28 -9.63
N VAL A 156 -3.54 2.34 -9.04
CA VAL A 156 -3.05 1.51 -7.93
C VAL A 156 -1.83 0.68 -8.34
N ARG A 157 -1.77 0.16 -9.57
CA ARG A 157 -0.58 -0.57 -10.08
C ARG A 157 0.71 0.27 -10.12
N LYS A 158 0.60 1.60 -10.14
CA LYS A 158 1.73 2.54 -10.30
C LYS A 158 2.39 2.99 -9.00
N ILE A 159 1.83 2.58 -7.86
CA ILE A 159 2.35 2.96 -6.54
C ILE A 159 3.75 2.39 -6.25
N ARG A 160 4.43 3.07 -5.36
CA ARG A 160 5.73 2.62 -4.82
C ARG A 160 5.79 3.00 -3.34
N VAL A 161 6.64 2.30 -2.60
CA VAL A 161 6.98 2.68 -1.21
C VAL A 161 7.49 4.11 -1.19
N GLY A 162 7.00 4.89 -0.24
CA GLY A 162 7.29 6.31 -0.10
C GLY A 162 6.36 7.23 -0.88
N ASP A 163 5.50 6.72 -1.79
CA ASP A 163 4.47 7.55 -2.43
C ASP A 163 3.43 7.98 -1.39
N GLN A 164 2.92 9.19 -1.56
CA GLN A 164 1.84 9.73 -0.72
C GLN A 164 0.56 9.67 -1.54
N ILE A 165 -0.44 8.99 -0.99
CA ILE A 165 -1.68 8.68 -1.69
C ILE A 165 -2.88 9.24 -0.95
N ARG A 166 -3.96 9.48 -1.69
CA ARG A 166 -5.30 9.67 -1.14
C ARG A 166 -6.22 8.60 -1.72
N VAL A 167 -6.98 7.97 -0.84
CA VAL A 167 -7.98 6.95 -1.18
C VAL A 167 -9.33 7.43 -0.68
N ARG A 168 -10.32 7.47 -1.56
CA ARG A 168 -11.71 7.78 -1.23
C ARG A 168 -12.63 6.67 -1.71
N GLY A 169 -13.63 6.38 -0.90
CA GLY A 169 -14.62 5.35 -1.19
C GLY A 169 -15.40 4.98 0.06
N TYR A 170 -15.54 3.69 0.30
CA TYR A 170 -16.35 3.17 1.39
C TYR A 170 -15.59 2.07 2.13
N LEU A 171 -15.59 2.11 3.46
CA LEU A 171 -15.38 0.90 4.25
C LEU A 171 -16.52 -0.06 3.91
N ALA A 172 -16.18 -1.24 3.43
CA ALA A 172 -17.17 -2.16 2.92
C ALA A 172 -16.81 -3.61 3.21
N SER A 173 -17.82 -4.43 3.51
CA SER A 173 -17.68 -5.87 3.40
C SER A 173 -18.06 -6.33 2.00
N TYR A 174 -17.51 -7.46 1.55
CA TYR A 174 -17.86 -8.05 0.26
C TYR A 174 -17.85 -9.58 0.29
N SER A 175 -18.56 -10.18 -0.64
CA SER A 175 -18.65 -11.64 -0.80
C SER A 175 -18.91 -12.02 -2.25
N SER A 176 -18.63 -13.26 -2.60
CA SER A 176 -19.03 -13.90 -3.85
C SER A 176 -19.34 -15.38 -3.58
N ASP A 177 -19.78 -16.12 -4.60
CA ASP A 177 -20.00 -17.57 -4.48
C ASP A 177 -18.71 -18.34 -4.10
N ALA A 178 -17.54 -17.80 -4.46
CA ALA A 178 -16.25 -18.42 -4.20
C ALA A 178 -15.54 -17.82 -2.98
N VAL A 179 -15.87 -16.57 -2.61
CA VAL A 179 -15.26 -15.85 -1.50
C VAL A 179 -16.27 -15.72 -0.38
N ASN A 180 -15.99 -16.34 0.76
CA ASN A 180 -16.74 -16.09 1.99
C ASN A 180 -16.71 -14.58 2.30
N LYS A 181 -17.73 -14.10 3.00
CA LYS A 181 -17.82 -12.68 3.38
C LYS A 181 -16.52 -12.22 4.03
N ARG A 182 -15.89 -11.21 3.43
CA ARG A 182 -14.77 -10.47 3.96
C ARG A 182 -15.29 -9.17 4.54
N GLY A 183 -15.00 -8.95 5.82
CA GLY A 183 -15.39 -7.73 6.56
C GLY A 183 -14.40 -6.60 6.38
N THR A 184 -14.73 -5.49 7.04
CA THR A 184 -13.87 -4.33 7.23
C THR A 184 -13.82 -3.97 8.71
N SER A 185 -12.68 -3.47 9.21
CA SER A 185 -12.70 -2.74 10.47
C SER A 185 -13.39 -1.40 10.30
N THR A 186 -14.10 -0.98 11.32
CA THR A 186 -14.70 0.36 11.45
C THR A 186 -14.18 1.08 12.69
N THR A 187 -13.19 0.48 13.37
CA THR A 187 -12.56 1.01 14.58
C THR A 187 -11.11 1.38 14.28
N ARG A 188 -10.73 2.63 14.51
CA ARG A 188 -9.41 3.16 14.15
C ARG A 188 -8.25 2.57 14.97
N THR A 189 -8.48 2.23 16.20
CA THR A 189 -7.46 1.83 17.19
C THR A 189 -7.46 0.34 17.49
N ASP A 190 -8.17 -0.46 16.68
CA ASP A 190 -8.14 -1.91 16.83
C ASP A 190 -6.82 -2.49 16.27
N THR A 191 -6.45 -3.62 16.81
CA THR A 191 -5.24 -4.34 16.44
C THR A 191 -5.49 -5.84 16.33
N GLY A 192 -4.66 -6.53 15.57
CA GLY A 192 -4.76 -7.99 15.43
C GLY A 192 -5.67 -8.43 14.30
N ASN A 193 -6.24 -9.62 14.45
CA ASN A 193 -7.06 -10.23 13.41
C ASN A 193 -8.40 -9.49 13.27
N GLY A 194 -8.68 -8.96 12.07
CA GLY A 194 -9.89 -8.20 11.77
C GLY A 194 -9.74 -6.68 11.89
N ALA A 195 -8.55 -6.18 12.24
CA ALA A 195 -8.23 -4.76 12.34
C ALA A 195 -7.87 -4.09 11.00
N CYS A 196 -8.12 -4.77 9.87
CA CYS A 196 -7.82 -4.22 8.56
C CYS A 196 -9.04 -3.53 7.97
N GLU A 197 -8.82 -2.39 7.35
CA GLU A 197 -9.85 -1.72 6.56
C GLU A 197 -9.95 -2.37 5.18
N THR A 198 -11.16 -2.74 4.77
CA THR A 198 -11.47 -3.10 3.38
C THR A 198 -12.18 -1.90 2.76
N ILE A 199 -11.55 -1.31 1.74
CA ILE A 199 -12.03 -0.08 1.10
C ILE A 199 -12.46 -0.39 -0.34
N TYR A 200 -13.76 -0.24 -0.63
CA TYR A 200 -14.22 -0.14 -2.01
C TYR A 200 -13.87 1.27 -2.52
N VAL A 201 -12.97 1.32 -3.50
CA VAL A 201 -12.32 2.57 -3.93
C VAL A 201 -13.07 3.18 -5.10
N ASP A 202 -13.59 4.40 -4.90
CA ASP A 202 -14.18 5.23 -5.96
C ASP A 202 -13.14 6.16 -6.60
N ASP A 203 -12.18 6.67 -5.80
CA ASP A 203 -11.12 7.55 -6.30
C ASP A 203 -9.79 7.24 -5.62
N PHE A 204 -8.76 7.15 -6.43
CA PHE A 204 -7.39 6.90 -5.99
C PHE A 204 -6.44 7.91 -6.62
N GLN A 205 -5.66 8.58 -5.79
CA GLN A 205 -4.71 9.59 -6.24
C GLN A 205 -3.33 9.36 -5.65
N ILE A 206 -2.29 9.41 -6.49
CA ILE A 206 -0.92 9.58 -6.02
C ILE A 206 -0.68 11.09 -5.95
N ILE A 207 -0.73 11.64 -4.73
CA ILE A 207 -0.59 13.08 -4.49
C ILE A 207 0.86 13.52 -4.70
N ARG A 208 1.80 12.70 -4.19
CA ARG A 208 3.23 12.93 -4.32
C ARG A 208 3.96 11.62 -4.56
N LYS A 209 4.79 11.59 -5.58
CA LYS A 209 5.67 10.45 -5.84
C LYS A 209 6.95 10.54 -5.03
N ALA A 210 7.38 9.42 -4.48
CA ALA A 210 8.65 9.34 -3.77
C ALA A 210 9.83 9.39 -4.73
N THR A 211 10.82 10.21 -4.39
CA THR A 211 12.14 10.16 -5.01
C THR A 211 12.99 9.13 -4.27
N SER A 212 13.42 8.09 -4.95
CA SER A 212 14.31 7.07 -4.39
C SER A 212 15.60 7.01 -5.19
N TYR A 213 16.72 7.29 -4.55
CA TYR A 213 18.05 7.17 -5.15
C TYR A 213 18.34 5.72 -5.60
N TRP A 214 17.81 4.73 -4.89
CA TRP A 214 17.93 3.33 -5.28
C TRP A 214 17.23 3.05 -6.61
N ARG A 215 16.01 3.55 -6.81
CA ARG A 215 15.28 3.40 -8.09
C ARG A 215 15.98 4.16 -9.21
N LEU A 216 16.49 5.36 -8.96
CA LEU A 216 17.28 6.11 -9.96
C LEU A 216 18.56 5.36 -10.34
N SER A 217 19.33 4.88 -9.36
CA SER A 217 20.55 4.09 -9.60
C SER A 217 20.25 2.80 -10.36
N MET A 218 19.16 2.10 -10.02
CA MET A 218 18.71 0.89 -10.72
C MET A 218 18.47 1.17 -12.22
N TRP A 219 17.71 2.23 -12.55
CA TRP A 219 17.43 2.59 -13.92
C TRP A 219 18.68 3.06 -14.66
N ALA A 220 19.54 3.88 -14.03
CA ALA A 220 20.81 4.30 -14.62
C ALA A 220 21.70 3.10 -14.94
N SER A 221 21.80 2.13 -14.02
CA SER A 221 22.58 0.91 -14.22
C SER A 221 22.05 0.04 -15.37
N LEU A 222 20.71 -0.07 -15.51
CA LEU A 222 20.07 -0.79 -16.62
C LEU A 222 20.35 -0.16 -17.98
N VAL A 223 20.41 1.18 -18.07
CA VAL A 223 20.68 1.89 -19.33
C VAL A 223 22.16 1.75 -19.72
N LEU A 224 23.08 1.61 -18.76
CA LEU A 224 24.51 1.52 -19.00
C LEU A 224 25.00 0.09 -19.28
N LEU A 225 24.20 -0.94 -19.03
CA LEU A 225 24.46 -2.36 -19.33
C LEU A 225 24.07 -2.71 -20.74
#